data_4001d1e3d4d67d3bf13f7e57101a7f48
#
_entry.id   4001d1e3d4d67d3bf13f7e57101a7f48
#
_cell.length_a   1.000
_cell.length_b   1.000
_cell.length_c   1.000
_cell.angle_alpha   90.00
_cell.angle_beta   90.00
_cell.angle_gamma   90.00
#
_symmetry.space_group_name_H-M   'P 1'
#
loop_
_entity.id
_entity.type
_entity.pdbx_description
1 polymer ?
#
loop_
_entity_poly.entity_id
_entity_poly.type
_entity_poly.pdbx_seq_one_letter_code
_entity_poly.pdbx_strand_id
1 'polypeptide(L)'
;PGLRAVPEEDRAVAALKGDLRMVEVIKKAVEDRQKVPEREQRLNVEGTDVVLTPQMVRSARSRARATGKPHNEARETFVKILLKELTSVLDDQLNKAAGRIVERPYLQDDVRASLDVRRALNLAWMPLSPETLVRSLFSKQQYLESATQNFTEAERELLKRPADAPLTEADVPLLDEAAELLGDFSRVTGAAAAARAEAEHRANL
;
A
#
# COMPACT_ATOMS: atom_id res chain seq x y z
N PRO A 1 16.05 -6.13 -17.07
CA PRO A 1 15.39 -7.18 -17.83
C PRO A 1 13.96 -6.73 -18.08
N GLY A 2 13.63 -6.43 -19.36
CA GLY A 2 12.31 -5.96 -19.74
C GLY A 2 11.25 -7.03 -19.50
N LEU A 3 10.03 -6.60 -19.15
CA LEU A 3 8.83 -7.42 -19.10
C LEU A 3 8.65 -8.15 -20.42
N ARG A 4 8.57 -9.47 -20.39
CA ARG A 4 8.20 -10.28 -21.55
C ARG A 4 6.72 -10.59 -21.46
N ALA A 5 5.90 -9.92 -22.28
CA ALA A 5 4.51 -10.27 -22.48
C ALA A 5 4.43 -11.37 -23.55
N VAL A 6 3.48 -12.28 -23.36
CA VAL A 6 3.14 -13.31 -24.35
C VAL A 6 1.87 -12.89 -25.12
N PRO A 7 1.61 -13.40 -26.35
CA PRO A 7 0.38 -13.12 -27.04
C PRO A 7 -0.84 -13.52 -26.22
N GLU A 8 -1.93 -12.72 -26.29
CA GLU A 8 -3.22 -13.10 -25.73
C GLU A 8 -3.98 -13.92 -26.79
N GLU A 9 -4.19 -15.20 -26.50
CA GLU A 9 -4.83 -16.11 -27.44
C GLU A 9 -6.37 -16.00 -27.43
N ASP A 10 -6.95 -15.61 -26.28
CA ASP A 10 -8.39 -15.43 -26.14
C ASP A 10 -8.83 -14.03 -26.57
N ARG A 11 -9.54 -13.95 -27.71
CA ARG A 11 -10.05 -12.70 -28.25
C ARG A 11 -11.06 -12.00 -27.33
N ALA A 12 -11.88 -12.76 -26.61
CA ALA A 12 -12.86 -12.19 -25.68
C ALA A 12 -12.16 -11.56 -24.48
N VAL A 13 -11.12 -12.18 -23.95
CA VAL A 13 -10.27 -11.63 -22.88
C VAL A 13 -9.53 -10.39 -23.37
N ALA A 14 -8.93 -10.44 -24.56
CA ALA A 14 -8.25 -9.30 -25.15
C ALA A 14 -9.19 -8.08 -25.33
N ALA A 15 -10.41 -8.32 -25.80
CA ALA A 15 -11.43 -7.28 -25.96
C ALA A 15 -11.83 -6.65 -24.62
N LEU A 16 -12.00 -7.46 -23.56
CA LEU A 16 -12.31 -6.95 -22.21
C LEU A 16 -11.16 -6.13 -21.64
N LYS A 17 -9.92 -6.58 -21.78
CA LYS A 17 -8.74 -5.84 -21.31
C LYS A 17 -8.52 -4.55 -22.08
N GLY A 18 -8.98 -4.45 -23.33
CA GLY A 18 -8.97 -3.23 -24.14
C GLY A 18 -10.20 -2.32 -23.95
N ASP A 19 -11.16 -2.70 -23.13
CA ASP A 19 -12.35 -1.91 -22.85
C ASP A 19 -12.01 -0.64 -22.04
N LEU A 20 -12.62 0.49 -22.41
CA LEU A 20 -12.42 1.76 -21.70
C LEU A 20 -12.82 1.70 -20.21
N ARG A 21 -13.72 0.82 -19.83
CA ARG A 21 -14.07 0.58 -18.42
C ARG A 21 -12.86 0.15 -17.57
N MET A 22 -11.80 -0.39 -18.20
CA MET A 22 -10.58 -0.79 -17.48
C MET A 22 -9.86 0.38 -16.82
N VAL A 23 -9.98 1.60 -17.30
CA VAL A 23 -9.41 2.79 -16.67
C VAL A 23 -9.94 2.92 -15.23
N GLU A 24 -11.26 2.85 -15.06
CA GLU A 24 -11.88 2.90 -13.73
C GLU A 24 -11.60 1.65 -12.90
N VAL A 25 -11.47 0.48 -13.54
CA VAL A 25 -11.08 -0.78 -12.87
C VAL A 25 -9.69 -0.65 -12.24
N ILE A 26 -8.70 -0.17 -12.98
CA ILE A 26 -7.33 0.01 -12.48
C ILE A 26 -7.29 1.05 -11.37
N LYS A 27 -8.00 2.17 -11.53
CA LYS A 27 -8.13 3.19 -10.49
C LYS A 27 -8.72 2.61 -9.20
N LYS A 28 -9.82 1.89 -9.30
CA LYS A 28 -10.45 1.24 -8.14
C LYS A 28 -9.54 0.19 -7.52
N ALA A 29 -8.80 -0.57 -8.32
CA ALA A 29 -7.82 -1.54 -7.84
C ALA A 29 -6.71 -0.87 -7.00
N VAL A 30 -6.23 0.31 -7.38
CA VAL A 30 -5.27 1.09 -6.57
C VAL A 30 -5.91 1.56 -5.26
N GLU A 31 -7.13 2.14 -5.34
CA GLU A 31 -7.85 2.62 -4.16
C GLU A 31 -8.12 1.51 -3.13
N ASP A 32 -8.43 0.30 -3.59
CA ASP A 32 -8.69 -0.88 -2.74
C ASP A 32 -7.44 -1.34 -1.95
N ARG A 33 -6.26 -0.88 -2.34
CA ARG A 33 -5.00 -1.17 -1.62
C ARG A 33 -4.68 -0.17 -0.52
N GLN A 34 -5.50 0.86 -0.37
CA GLN A 34 -5.42 1.86 0.68
C GLN A 34 -6.50 1.58 1.72
N LYS A 35 -6.17 0.66 2.64
CA LYS A 35 -7.14 0.06 3.57
C LYS A 35 -7.24 0.83 4.88
N VAL A 36 -8.43 0.80 5.46
CA VAL A 36 -8.66 1.21 6.85
C VAL A 36 -8.98 -0.06 7.64
N PRO A 37 -8.30 -0.31 8.77
CA PRO A 37 -8.62 -1.46 9.61
C PRO A 37 -10.04 -1.33 10.17
N GLU A 38 -10.72 -2.46 10.37
CA GLU A 38 -12.06 -2.49 10.95
C GLU A 38 -12.07 -2.19 12.45
N ARG A 39 -10.96 -2.53 13.13
CA ARG A 39 -10.82 -2.44 14.58
C ARG A 39 -9.53 -1.73 14.96
N GLU A 40 -9.49 -1.25 16.19
CA GLU A 40 -8.27 -0.76 16.82
C GLU A 40 -7.19 -1.83 16.86
N GLN A 41 -5.95 -1.41 16.65
CA GLN A 41 -4.77 -2.27 16.68
C GLN A 41 -3.84 -1.80 17.80
N ARG A 42 -3.45 -2.73 18.66
CA ARG A 42 -2.40 -2.49 19.66
C ARG A 42 -1.06 -2.75 19.02
N LEU A 43 -0.19 -1.77 19.07
CA LEU A 43 1.14 -1.80 18.47
C LEU A 43 2.17 -1.64 19.57
N ASN A 44 3.08 -2.60 19.71
CA ASN A 44 4.13 -2.55 20.71
C ASN A 44 5.31 -1.71 20.22
N VAL A 45 5.72 -0.74 21.02
CA VAL A 45 6.90 0.10 20.82
C VAL A 45 7.77 0.02 22.08
N GLU A 46 8.90 -0.64 21.99
CA GLU A 46 9.86 -0.79 23.10
C GLU A 46 9.18 -1.20 24.44
N GLY A 47 8.28 -2.18 24.37
CA GLY A 47 7.56 -2.70 25.53
C GLY A 47 6.32 -1.91 25.96
N THR A 48 5.98 -0.81 25.29
CA THR A 48 4.77 -0.02 25.56
C THR A 48 3.79 -0.13 24.40
N ASP A 49 2.53 -0.41 24.70
CA ASP A 49 1.49 -0.51 23.68
C ASP A 49 0.91 0.88 23.36
N VAL A 50 0.84 1.19 22.08
CA VAL A 50 0.11 2.33 21.55
C VAL A 50 -1.02 1.86 20.65
N VAL A 51 -2.16 2.53 20.67
CA VAL A 51 -3.35 2.13 19.91
C VAL A 51 -3.44 2.92 18.60
N LEU A 52 -3.46 2.20 17.48
CA LEU A 52 -3.79 2.72 16.16
C LEU A 52 -5.29 2.54 15.92
N THR A 53 -6.03 3.62 15.82
CA THR A 53 -7.46 3.58 15.59
C THR A 53 -7.82 3.63 14.11
N PRO A 54 -8.96 3.05 13.67
CA PRO A 54 -9.47 3.21 12.31
C PRO A 54 -9.62 4.69 11.90
N GLN A 55 -9.97 5.55 12.83
CA GLN A 55 -10.10 7.00 12.58
C GLN A 55 -8.78 7.66 12.22
N MET A 56 -7.70 7.32 12.92
CA MET A 56 -6.35 7.81 12.60
C MET A 56 -5.96 7.42 11.18
N VAL A 57 -6.16 6.15 10.81
CA VAL A 57 -5.85 5.65 9.46
C VAL A 57 -6.71 6.31 8.41
N ARG A 58 -8.01 6.48 8.65
CA ARG A 58 -8.93 7.16 7.73
C ARG A 58 -8.55 8.61 7.49
N SER A 59 -8.21 9.35 8.54
CA SER A 59 -7.76 10.73 8.44
C SER A 59 -6.45 10.84 7.67
N ALA A 60 -5.44 10.02 8.00
CA ALA A 60 -4.17 9.98 7.30
C ALA A 60 -4.33 9.63 5.81
N ARG A 61 -5.19 8.64 5.49
CA ARG A 61 -5.52 8.27 4.11
C ARG A 61 -6.14 9.43 3.34
N SER A 62 -7.12 10.11 3.90
CA SER A 62 -7.78 11.25 3.26
C SER A 62 -6.79 12.39 2.98
N ARG A 63 -5.91 12.69 3.92
CA ARG A 63 -4.89 13.72 3.77
C ARG A 63 -3.83 13.35 2.74
N ALA A 64 -3.41 12.09 2.69
CA ALA A 64 -2.48 11.60 1.69
C ALA A 64 -3.08 11.64 0.28
N ARG A 65 -4.34 11.22 0.12
CA ARG A 65 -5.09 11.33 -1.15
C ARG A 65 -5.24 12.78 -1.62
N ALA A 66 -5.47 13.70 -0.70
CA ALA A 66 -5.64 15.13 -1.00
C ALA A 66 -4.37 15.77 -1.59
N THR A 67 -3.20 15.14 -1.47
CA THR A 67 -1.98 15.61 -2.13
C THR A 67 -2.03 15.51 -3.67
N GLY A 68 -2.93 14.69 -4.22
CA GLY A 68 -3.01 14.40 -5.65
C GLY A 68 -1.81 13.59 -6.20
N LYS A 69 -0.91 13.13 -5.34
CA LYS A 69 0.26 12.35 -5.73
C LYS A 69 -0.12 10.90 -6.06
N PRO A 70 0.64 10.22 -6.93
CA PRO A 70 0.49 8.80 -7.17
C PRO A 70 0.62 7.98 -5.87
N HIS A 71 0.07 6.77 -5.86
CA HIS A 71 -0.05 5.89 -4.70
C HIS A 71 1.24 5.70 -3.89
N ASN A 72 2.35 5.37 -4.57
CA ASN A 72 3.62 5.11 -3.88
C ASN A 72 4.22 6.39 -3.26
N GLU A 73 4.03 7.55 -3.88
CA GLU A 73 4.48 8.84 -3.35
C GLU A 73 3.55 9.36 -2.25
N ALA A 74 2.24 9.24 -2.43
CA ALA A 74 1.25 9.61 -1.42
C ALA A 74 1.40 8.79 -0.13
N ARG A 75 1.88 7.54 -0.22
CA ARG A 75 2.22 6.71 0.92
C ARG A 75 3.23 7.37 1.87
N GLU A 76 4.20 8.11 1.35
CA GLU A 76 5.18 8.82 2.20
C GLU A 76 4.47 9.80 3.14
N THR A 77 3.48 10.55 2.62
CA THR A 77 2.66 11.47 3.42
C THR A 77 1.81 10.70 4.44
N PHE A 78 1.18 9.60 4.04
CA PHE A 78 0.41 8.73 4.91
C PHE A 78 1.24 8.22 6.09
N VAL A 79 2.40 7.66 5.83
CA VAL A 79 3.33 7.14 6.85
C VAL A 79 3.79 8.25 7.79
N LYS A 80 4.19 9.41 7.25
CA LYS A 80 4.64 10.55 8.04
C LYS A 80 3.59 11.05 9.02
N ILE A 81 2.33 11.12 8.59
CA ILE A 81 1.20 11.53 9.43
C ILE A 81 1.01 10.54 10.58
N LEU A 82 0.92 9.24 10.27
CA LEU A 82 0.66 8.22 11.28
C LEU A 82 1.83 8.06 12.27
N LEU A 83 3.07 8.13 11.82
CA LEU A 83 4.22 8.11 12.72
C LEU A 83 4.19 9.29 13.69
N LYS A 84 3.84 10.48 13.22
CA LYS A 84 3.71 11.67 14.09
C LYS A 84 2.57 11.52 15.10
N GLU A 85 1.41 11.06 14.67
CA GLU A 85 0.25 10.85 15.55
C GLU A 85 0.51 9.77 16.59
N LEU A 86 1.04 8.61 16.20
CA LEU A 86 1.40 7.53 17.13
C LEU A 86 2.45 7.96 18.14
N THR A 87 3.46 8.72 17.70
CA THR A 87 4.49 9.26 18.57
C THR A 87 3.89 10.20 19.62
N SER A 88 2.98 11.09 19.21
CA SER A 88 2.30 12.01 20.12
C SER A 88 1.47 11.28 21.17
N VAL A 89 0.68 10.28 20.75
CA VAL A 89 -0.14 9.46 21.66
C VAL A 89 0.75 8.71 22.65
N LEU A 90 1.84 8.11 22.19
CA LEU A 90 2.77 7.37 23.03
C LEU A 90 3.49 8.30 24.02
N ASP A 91 3.93 9.49 23.59
CA ASP A 91 4.57 10.46 24.47
C ASP A 91 3.63 10.93 25.58
N ASP A 92 2.38 11.22 25.25
CA ASP A 92 1.34 11.57 26.23
C ASP A 92 1.10 10.44 27.25
N GLN A 93 1.07 9.18 26.80
CA GLN A 93 0.92 8.02 27.69
C GLN A 93 2.12 7.89 28.65
N LEU A 94 3.34 8.03 28.12
CA LEU A 94 4.57 7.92 28.92
C LEU A 94 4.70 9.09 29.92
N ASN A 95 4.29 10.30 29.54
CA ASN A 95 4.31 11.46 30.44
C ASN A 95 3.29 11.32 31.58
N LYS A 96 2.09 10.79 31.27
CA LYS A 96 1.08 10.48 32.30
C LYS A 96 1.60 9.42 33.29
N ALA A 97 2.22 8.36 32.78
CA ALA A 97 2.78 7.31 33.61
C ALA A 97 3.93 7.80 34.49
N ALA A 98 4.76 8.71 33.98
CA ALA A 98 5.87 9.32 34.72
C ALA A 98 5.42 10.40 35.71
N GLY A 99 4.20 10.91 35.62
CA GLY A 99 3.69 12.05 36.39
C GLY A 99 4.37 13.39 36.09
N ARG A 100 5.13 13.47 35.01
CA ARG A 100 5.84 14.67 34.56
C ARG A 100 6.12 14.65 33.09
N ILE A 101 6.37 15.80 32.48
CA ILE A 101 6.84 15.92 31.10
C ILE A 101 8.32 15.53 31.04
N VAL A 102 8.64 14.61 30.12
CA VAL A 102 10.01 14.15 29.88
C VAL A 102 10.27 14.28 28.38
N GLU A 103 11.38 14.89 28.00
CA GLU A 103 11.81 14.97 26.62
C GLU A 103 12.32 13.58 26.14
N ARG A 104 11.84 13.13 24.99
CA ARG A 104 12.22 11.85 24.36
C ARG A 104 12.55 12.07 22.89
N PRO A 105 13.76 12.59 22.58
CA PRO A 105 14.11 13.02 21.22
C PRO A 105 14.10 11.88 20.20
N TYR A 106 14.28 10.63 20.65
CA TYR A 106 14.32 9.43 19.77
C TYR A 106 13.00 8.66 19.69
N LEU A 107 11.94 9.13 20.35
CA LEU A 107 10.68 8.38 20.43
C LEU A 107 10.05 8.11 19.04
N GLN A 108 10.16 9.06 18.11
CA GLN A 108 9.66 8.86 16.75
C GLN A 108 10.47 7.80 15.99
N ASP A 109 11.77 7.71 16.24
CA ASP A 109 12.62 6.67 15.65
C ASP A 109 12.27 5.29 16.21
N ASP A 110 11.98 5.20 17.51
CA ASP A 110 11.51 3.97 18.15
C ASP A 110 10.17 3.51 17.57
N VAL A 111 9.22 4.42 17.39
CA VAL A 111 7.93 4.15 16.75
C VAL A 111 8.14 3.64 15.31
N ARG A 112 9.00 4.31 14.54
CA ARG A 112 9.33 3.91 13.16
C ARG A 112 10.01 2.54 13.10
N ALA A 113 10.85 2.21 14.06
CA ALA A 113 11.59 0.95 14.14
C ALA A 113 10.70 -0.24 14.55
N SER A 114 9.57 0.01 15.23
CA SER A 114 8.66 -1.03 15.69
C SER A 114 8.16 -1.91 14.55
N LEU A 115 8.27 -3.23 14.71
CA LEU A 115 7.77 -4.21 13.75
C LEU A 115 6.24 -4.16 13.62
N ASP A 116 5.55 -3.96 14.74
CA ASP A 116 4.09 -3.86 14.74
C ASP A 116 3.61 -2.64 13.96
N VAL A 117 4.26 -1.49 14.18
CA VAL A 117 3.97 -0.27 13.42
C VAL A 117 4.22 -0.47 11.93
N ARG A 118 5.36 -1.04 11.55
CA ARG A 118 5.68 -1.32 10.13
C ARG A 118 4.66 -2.24 9.47
N ARG A 119 4.25 -3.30 10.16
CA ARG A 119 3.21 -4.23 9.67
C ARG A 119 1.88 -3.53 9.48
N ALA A 120 1.44 -2.75 10.47
CA ALA A 120 0.19 -2.02 10.41
C ALA A 120 0.17 -1.01 9.26
N LEU A 121 1.25 -0.25 9.06
CA LEU A 121 1.39 0.70 7.95
C LEU A 121 1.39 0.00 6.59
N ASN A 122 2.09 -1.13 6.46
CA ASN A 122 2.13 -1.90 5.22
C ASN A 122 0.77 -2.56 4.91
N LEU A 123 0.05 -3.05 5.90
CA LEU A 123 -1.30 -3.60 5.71
C LEU A 123 -2.29 -2.53 5.26
N ALA A 124 -2.13 -1.30 5.75
CA ALA A 124 -2.99 -0.19 5.39
C ALA A 124 -2.66 0.40 3.99
N TRP A 125 -1.37 0.50 3.66
CA TRP A 125 -0.93 1.13 2.42
C TRP A 125 0.44 0.59 1.98
N MET A 126 0.44 -0.53 1.29
CA MET A 126 1.68 -1.13 0.78
C MET A 126 2.14 -0.47 -0.52
N PRO A 127 3.45 -0.24 -0.71
CA PRO A 127 3.98 0.11 -2.01
C PRO A 127 3.72 -1.00 -3.03
N LEU A 128 3.38 -0.64 -4.26
CA LEU A 128 3.01 -1.59 -5.31
C LEU A 128 3.72 -1.30 -6.62
N SER A 129 4.13 -2.37 -7.30
CA SER A 129 4.50 -2.31 -8.71
C SER A 129 3.28 -2.53 -9.60
N PRO A 130 3.29 -2.00 -10.85
CA PRO A 130 2.21 -2.25 -11.81
C PRO A 130 1.92 -3.73 -12.02
N GLU A 131 2.95 -4.56 -12.12
CA GLU A 131 2.81 -6.02 -12.27
C GLU A 131 2.08 -6.66 -11.09
N THR A 132 2.49 -6.32 -9.86
CA THR A 132 1.85 -6.86 -8.66
C THR A 132 0.38 -6.46 -8.58
N LEU A 133 0.06 -5.22 -8.96
CA LEU A 133 -1.32 -4.74 -8.98
C LEU A 133 -2.15 -5.54 -9.98
N VAL A 134 -1.71 -5.64 -11.24
CA VAL A 134 -2.46 -6.31 -12.32
C VAL A 134 -2.58 -7.81 -12.06
N ARG A 135 -1.51 -8.50 -11.66
CA ARG A 135 -1.54 -9.92 -11.33
C ARG A 135 -2.52 -10.22 -10.19
N SER A 136 -2.48 -9.45 -9.12
CA SER A 136 -3.36 -9.68 -7.97
C SER A 136 -4.80 -9.24 -8.23
N LEU A 137 -5.04 -8.27 -9.10
CA LEU A 137 -6.38 -7.87 -9.52
C LEU A 137 -7.14 -9.06 -10.14
N PHE A 138 -6.50 -9.79 -11.06
CA PHE A 138 -7.14 -10.89 -11.77
C PHE A 138 -7.04 -12.26 -11.07
N SER A 139 -6.15 -12.40 -10.09
CA SER A 139 -5.99 -13.66 -9.34
C SER A 139 -6.74 -13.72 -8.02
N LYS A 140 -7.08 -12.58 -7.44
CA LYS A 140 -7.80 -12.51 -6.15
C LYS A 140 -9.24 -12.07 -6.36
N GLN A 141 -10.16 -12.97 -6.12
CA GLN A 141 -11.59 -12.75 -6.35
C GLN A 141 -12.10 -11.46 -5.70
N GLN A 142 -11.74 -11.20 -4.45
CA GLN A 142 -12.17 -10.00 -3.74
C GLN A 142 -11.76 -8.68 -4.41
N TYR A 143 -10.57 -8.63 -5.04
CA TYR A 143 -10.12 -7.44 -5.76
C TYR A 143 -10.80 -7.30 -7.11
N LEU A 144 -10.97 -8.41 -7.81
CA LEU A 144 -11.67 -8.42 -9.10
C LEU A 144 -13.13 -7.99 -8.92
N GLU A 145 -13.85 -8.57 -7.97
CA GLU A 145 -15.24 -8.22 -7.69
C GLU A 145 -15.40 -6.74 -7.31
N SER A 146 -14.53 -6.24 -6.41
CA SER A 146 -14.57 -4.84 -6.00
C SER A 146 -14.34 -3.86 -7.14
N ALA A 147 -13.38 -4.16 -8.02
CA ALA A 147 -12.99 -3.26 -9.10
C ALA A 147 -13.89 -3.36 -10.34
N THR A 148 -14.65 -4.45 -10.50
CA THR A 148 -15.46 -4.75 -11.70
C THR A 148 -16.96 -4.79 -11.41
N GLN A 149 -17.47 -3.94 -10.53
CA GLN A 149 -18.90 -3.93 -10.17
C GLN A 149 -19.83 -3.67 -11.35
N ASN A 150 -19.34 -2.94 -12.37
CA ASN A 150 -20.09 -2.66 -13.61
C ASN A 150 -19.92 -3.72 -14.71
N PHE A 151 -19.24 -4.84 -14.39
CA PHE A 151 -19.07 -5.97 -15.31
C PHE A 151 -20.07 -7.06 -14.97
N THR A 152 -20.44 -7.87 -15.97
CA THR A 152 -21.22 -9.08 -15.75
C THR A 152 -20.36 -10.17 -15.09
N GLU A 153 -21.00 -11.16 -14.49
CA GLU A 153 -20.27 -12.29 -13.92
C GLU A 153 -19.51 -13.08 -14.98
N ALA A 154 -20.10 -13.24 -16.17
CA ALA A 154 -19.43 -13.88 -17.30
C ALA A 154 -18.15 -13.14 -17.73
N GLU A 155 -18.18 -11.81 -17.76
CA GLU A 155 -17.00 -10.99 -18.06
C GLU A 155 -15.93 -11.13 -16.96
N ARG A 156 -16.32 -11.17 -15.67
CA ARG A 156 -15.38 -11.40 -14.57
C ARG A 156 -14.72 -12.78 -14.65
N GLU A 157 -15.49 -13.83 -14.97
CA GLU A 157 -14.93 -15.17 -15.12
C GLU A 157 -13.87 -15.23 -16.23
N LEU A 158 -14.07 -14.52 -17.35
CA LEU A 158 -13.09 -14.42 -18.42
C LEU A 158 -11.80 -13.73 -17.99
N LEU A 159 -11.87 -12.78 -17.05
CA LEU A 159 -10.72 -12.03 -16.54
C LEU A 159 -9.93 -12.78 -15.46
N LYS A 160 -10.52 -13.78 -14.81
CA LYS A 160 -9.84 -14.57 -13.77
C LYS A 160 -8.65 -15.33 -14.35
N ARG A 161 -7.54 -15.28 -13.64
CA ARG A 161 -6.35 -16.08 -13.96
C ARG A 161 -5.52 -16.36 -12.71
N PRO A 162 -4.68 -17.43 -12.72
CA PRO A 162 -3.73 -17.71 -11.66
C PRO A 162 -2.72 -16.57 -11.48
N ALA A 163 -2.19 -16.40 -10.25
CA ALA A 163 -1.23 -15.35 -9.94
C ALA A 163 0.12 -15.51 -10.68
N ASP A 164 0.47 -16.74 -11.04
CA ASP A 164 1.69 -17.10 -11.76
C ASP A 164 1.51 -17.13 -13.29
N ALA A 165 0.29 -16.86 -13.79
CA ALA A 165 0.04 -16.76 -15.23
C ALA A 165 0.93 -15.67 -15.85
N PRO A 166 1.49 -15.90 -17.05
CA PRO A 166 2.29 -14.88 -17.73
C PRO A 166 1.44 -13.65 -18.07
N LEU A 167 2.08 -12.48 -18.08
CA LEU A 167 1.46 -11.28 -18.60
C LEU A 167 1.32 -11.39 -20.12
N THR A 168 0.21 -10.91 -20.65
CA THR A 168 -0.08 -10.94 -22.09
C THR A 168 0.08 -9.56 -22.72
N GLU A 169 0.13 -9.48 -24.03
CA GLU A 169 0.15 -8.20 -24.75
C GLU A 169 -1.09 -7.34 -24.44
N ALA A 170 -2.22 -7.96 -24.14
CA ALA A 170 -3.44 -7.27 -23.73
C ALA A 170 -3.34 -6.63 -22.32
N ASP A 171 -2.38 -7.05 -21.49
CA ASP A 171 -2.11 -6.44 -20.20
C ASP A 171 -1.27 -5.15 -20.28
N VAL A 172 -0.55 -4.92 -21.38
CA VAL A 172 0.38 -3.78 -21.50
C VAL A 172 -0.31 -2.43 -21.25
N PRO A 173 -1.46 -2.12 -21.85
CA PRO A 173 -2.17 -0.87 -21.55
C PRO A 173 -2.60 -0.76 -20.08
N LEU A 174 -2.94 -1.87 -19.43
CA LEU A 174 -3.31 -1.91 -18.02
C LEU A 174 -2.09 -1.63 -17.11
N LEU A 175 -0.92 -2.13 -17.51
CA LEU A 175 0.34 -1.86 -16.80
C LEU A 175 0.75 -0.39 -16.92
N ASP A 176 0.55 0.22 -18.10
CA ASP A 176 0.84 1.64 -18.32
C ASP A 176 -0.07 2.51 -17.45
N GLU A 177 -1.37 2.26 -17.44
CA GLU A 177 -2.33 2.96 -16.57
C GLU A 177 -1.99 2.77 -15.09
N ALA A 178 -1.65 1.54 -14.68
CA ALA A 178 -1.24 1.25 -13.32
C ALA A 178 0.05 2.00 -12.94
N ALA A 179 1.02 2.11 -13.85
CA ALA A 179 2.27 2.82 -13.60
C ALA A 179 2.04 4.31 -13.33
N GLU A 180 1.14 4.96 -14.06
CA GLU A 180 0.78 6.37 -13.82
C GLU A 180 0.11 6.57 -12.45
N LEU A 181 -0.83 5.70 -12.09
CA LEU A 181 -1.56 5.80 -10.83
C LEU A 181 -0.73 5.41 -9.61
N LEU A 182 0.22 4.49 -9.76
CA LEU A 182 1.09 4.03 -8.67
C LEU A 182 2.30 4.94 -8.46
N GLY A 183 2.85 5.52 -9.53
CA GLY A 183 4.10 6.27 -9.48
C GLY A 183 5.34 5.41 -9.28
N ASP A 184 6.46 6.04 -9.02
CA ASP A 184 7.76 5.39 -8.96
C ASP A 184 7.89 4.43 -7.76
N PHE A 185 8.00 3.14 -8.06
CA PHE A 185 8.24 2.08 -7.08
C PHE A 185 9.70 2.00 -6.63
N SER A 186 10.65 2.41 -7.47
CA SER A 186 12.09 2.30 -7.18
C SER A 186 12.53 3.23 -6.05
N ARG A 187 11.92 4.41 -5.94
CA ARG A 187 12.19 5.36 -4.85
C ARG A 187 11.85 4.78 -3.47
N VAL A 188 10.74 4.06 -3.38
CA VAL A 188 10.28 3.45 -2.11
C VAL A 188 11.18 2.28 -1.73
N THR A 189 11.58 1.44 -2.69
CA THR A 189 12.49 0.32 -2.45
C THR A 189 13.90 0.79 -2.18
N GLY A 190 14.38 1.82 -2.87
CA GLY A 190 15.67 2.46 -2.64
C GLY A 190 15.79 3.09 -1.26
N ALA A 191 14.78 3.85 -0.83
CA ALA A 191 14.73 4.43 0.51
C ALA A 191 14.68 3.36 1.61
N ALA A 192 13.93 2.27 1.39
CA ALA A 192 13.87 1.15 2.33
C ALA A 192 15.20 0.38 2.41
N ALA A 193 15.89 0.22 1.28
CA ALA A 193 17.20 -0.41 1.24
C ALA A 193 18.27 0.46 1.92
N ALA A 194 18.26 1.77 1.68
CA ALA A 194 19.14 2.72 2.34
C ALA A 194 18.92 2.75 3.86
N ALA A 195 17.66 2.78 4.31
CA ALA A 195 17.32 2.75 5.73
C ALA A 195 17.76 1.44 6.41
N ARG A 196 17.68 0.30 5.71
CA ARG A 196 18.20 -0.99 6.22
C ARG A 196 19.73 -0.97 6.34
N ALA A 197 20.43 -0.47 5.32
CA ALA A 197 21.89 -0.36 5.34
C ALA A 197 22.37 0.56 6.47
N GLU A 198 21.71 1.68 6.72
CA GLU A 198 22.00 2.57 7.84
C GLU A 198 21.73 1.90 9.21
N ALA A 199 20.64 1.13 9.32
CA ALA A 199 20.32 0.42 10.57
C ALA A 199 21.35 -0.69 10.86
N GLU A 200 21.78 -1.44 9.84
CA GLU A 200 22.83 -2.45 9.97
C GLU A 200 24.19 -1.85 10.32
N HIS A 201 24.51 -0.69 9.73
CA HIS A 201 25.74 0.03 10.04
C HIS A 201 25.78 0.52 11.50
N ARG A 202 24.66 1.04 12.02
CA ARG A 202 24.54 1.46 13.43
C ARG A 202 24.60 0.28 14.41
N ALA A 203 24.10 -0.89 14.02
CA ALA A 203 24.13 -2.09 14.87
C ALA A 203 25.53 -2.71 14.97
N ASN A 204 26.44 -2.37 14.06
CA ASN A 204 27.81 -2.88 13.98
C ASN A 204 28.87 -1.88 14.52
N LEU A 205 28.45 -0.73 15.08
CA LEU A 205 29.28 0.23 15.80
C LEU A 205 29.13 0.09 17.31
#